data_9d52f60a367c57680e6154a36d40db05
#
_entry.id   9d52f60a367c57680e6154a36d40db05
#
_cell.length_a   1.000
_cell.length_b   1.000
_cell.length_c   1.000
_cell.angle_alpha   90.00
_cell.angle_beta   90.00
_cell.angle_gamma   90.00
#
_symmetry.space_group_name_H-M   'P 1'
#
loop_
_entity.id
_entity.type
_entity.pdbx_description
1 polymer ?
#
loop_
_entity_poly.entity_id
_entity_poly.type
_entity_poly.pdbx_seq_one_letter_code
_entity_poly.pdbx_strand_id
1 'polypeptide(L)'
;MDELVGRALGFSLDGDRLDGREGDTIASALLRKGVTTFTRSIKFHRPRGPFCLSGSCGQCLMRVDGVPSLLACRVRLREGMQCARQNAPLGADADLLRAADFLFPEGLDHHHLLVGSRLLGRVALEVARRLAGLGQLPDEPQPALPGALREEQIVVVGGGPAGVSAALAAARRGARVLLLEREARLGGAALLGLDAEAPGAEWMEEHARALAAASVEVVLEAEAIGLYANDAAAAPGKPALLAVRRPTAIVAILADAVVVATGGVSQPLPFPGVDRPGVYAARGLLALAQHQRVRVGERLCVVGEGSELIGCARALRRAGYALARVVDASGAWPLASGTAVPQSAPDLPVLRARELRARGNPVRELRAGDEAIACDAVAVALPPAPLHELASQAGAQARFSAELGGFPVGT
;
A
#
# COMPACT_ATOMS: atom_id res chain seq x y z
N MET A 1 5.20 11.43 28.02
CA MET A 1 4.97 11.07 26.59
C MET A 1 4.99 9.56 26.38
N ASP A 2 4.68 8.77 27.42
CA ASP A 2 4.80 7.29 27.46
C ASP A 2 3.48 6.51 27.68
N GLU A 3 2.33 7.16 27.69
CA GLU A 3 1.07 6.53 28.14
C GLU A 3 0.13 5.97 27.06
N LEU A 4 0.59 5.82 25.82
CA LEU A 4 -0.16 5.11 24.77
C LEU A 4 0.65 3.94 24.19
N VAL A 5 1.27 3.17 25.07
CA VAL A 5 1.89 1.90 24.68
C VAL A 5 0.77 0.85 24.71
N GLY A 6 0.21 0.50 23.56
CA GLY A 6 -0.73 -0.61 23.45
C GLY A 6 -0.13 -1.90 24.03
N ARG A 7 -0.98 -2.80 24.53
CA ARG A 7 -0.59 -4.09 25.11
C ARG A 7 0.40 -4.80 24.20
N ALA A 8 1.46 -5.38 24.76
CA ALA A 8 2.37 -6.23 24.01
C ALA A 8 1.64 -7.49 23.50
N LEU A 9 1.89 -7.85 22.26
CA LEU A 9 1.33 -9.02 21.60
C LEU A 9 2.48 -9.91 21.12
N GLY A 10 2.48 -11.17 21.54
CA GLY A 10 3.43 -12.18 21.06
C GLY A 10 3.01 -12.76 19.72
N PHE A 11 3.94 -12.93 18.79
CA PHE A 11 3.73 -13.61 17.51
C PHE A 11 5.02 -14.30 17.06
N SER A 12 5.00 -15.02 15.96
CA SER A 12 6.20 -15.65 15.41
C SER A 12 6.44 -15.26 13.94
N LEU A 13 7.72 -15.24 13.55
CA LEU A 13 8.15 -15.11 12.15
C LEU A 13 9.10 -16.25 11.82
N ASP A 14 8.73 -17.10 10.86
CA ASP A 14 9.50 -18.29 10.46
C ASP A 14 9.87 -19.23 11.64
N GLY A 15 9.05 -19.22 12.70
CA GLY A 15 9.27 -19.97 13.94
C GLY A 15 9.92 -19.18 15.07
N ASP A 16 10.59 -18.07 14.79
CA ASP A 16 11.20 -17.21 15.79
C ASP A 16 10.16 -16.35 16.50
N ARG A 17 10.22 -16.32 17.83
CA ARG A 17 9.28 -15.56 18.65
C ARG A 17 9.61 -14.07 18.65
N LEU A 18 8.63 -13.25 18.36
CA LEU A 18 8.72 -11.79 18.33
C LEU A 18 7.59 -11.17 19.15
N ASP A 19 7.76 -9.90 19.51
CA ASP A 19 6.73 -9.09 20.14
C ASP A 19 6.41 -7.86 19.29
N GLY A 20 5.15 -7.52 19.23
CA GLY A 20 4.59 -6.29 18.66
C GLY A 20 3.67 -5.61 19.66
N ARG A 21 2.86 -4.66 19.21
CA ARG A 21 1.94 -3.89 20.04
C ARG A 21 0.52 -3.98 19.50
N GLU A 22 -0.43 -3.89 20.37
CA GLU A 22 -1.83 -3.72 19.96
C GLU A 22 -1.99 -2.49 19.06
N GLY A 23 -2.73 -2.66 17.96
CA GLY A 23 -2.84 -1.64 16.92
C GLY A 23 -1.79 -1.72 15.81
N ASP A 24 -0.71 -2.48 15.98
CA ASP A 24 0.24 -2.75 14.90
C ASP A 24 -0.42 -3.57 13.77
N THR A 25 0.07 -3.38 12.56
CA THR A 25 -0.03 -4.39 11.50
C THR A 25 1.18 -5.33 11.61
N ILE A 26 1.13 -6.49 10.96
CA ILE A 26 2.30 -7.37 10.88
C ILE A 26 3.51 -6.59 10.33
N ALA A 27 3.28 -5.77 9.29
CA ALA A 27 4.36 -4.98 8.69
C ALA A 27 4.98 -3.98 9.67
N SER A 28 4.19 -3.25 10.45
CA SER A 28 4.73 -2.29 11.41
C SER A 28 5.47 -2.96 12.56
N ALA A 29 4.95 -4.10 13.05
CA ALA A 29 5.61 -4.87 14.09
C ALA A 29 6.98 -5.38 13.63
N LEU A 30 7.06 -5.92 12.42
CA LEU A 30 8.32 -6.41 11.82
C LEU A 30 9.31 -5.27 11.55
N LEU A 31 8.85 -4.16 10.98
CA LEU A 31 9.69 -2.99 10.72
C LEU A 31 10.23 -2.37 12.03
N ARG A 32 9.46 -2.36 13.10
CA ARG A 32 9.89 -1.92 14.43
C ARG A 32 11.05 -2.77 14.96
N LYS A 33 11.11 -4.04 14.59
CA LYS A 33 12.20 -4.97 14.94
C LYS A 33 13.37 -4.95 13.93
N GLY A 34 13.34 -4.06 12.94
CA GLY A 34 14.37 -3.96 11.91
C GLY A 34 14.27 -5.03 10.81
N VAL A 35 13.19 -5.82 10.78
CA VAL A 35 12.95 -6.79 9.72
C VAL A 35 12.45 -6.06 8.48
N THR A 36 13.26 -6.01 7.44
CA THR A 36 12.96 -5.27 6.20
C THR A 36 12.65 -6.19 5.02
N THR A 37 13.05 -7.46 5.07
CA THR A 37 12.78 -8.46 4.02
C THR A 37 11.58 -9.31 4.41
N PHE A 38 10.49 -9.23 3.65
CA PHE A 38 9.23 -9.92 3.93
C PHE A 38 8.98 -11.12 3.02
N THR A 39 9.52 -11.07 1.81
CA THR A 39 9.38 -12.14 0.81
C THR A 39 10.53 -12.07 -0.17
N ARG A 40 10.60 -13.05 -1.08
CA ARG A 40 11.51 -13.01 -2.23
C ARG A 40 10.72 -13.05 -3.53
N SER A 41 11.26 -12.45 -4.58
CA SER A 41 10.63 -12.52 -5.90
C SER A 41 10.68 -13.96 -6.43
N ILE A 42 9.63 -14.37 -7.11
CA ILE A 42 9.47 -15.75 -7.60
C ILE A 42 10.58 -16.12 -8.59
N LYS A 43 10.84 -15.25 -9.57
CA LYS A 43 11.74 -15.55 -10.69
C LYS A 43 13.22 -15.36 -10.35
N PHE A 44 13.57 -14.26 -9.68
CA PHE A 44 14.97 -13.88 -9.45
C PHE A 44 15.38 -13.98 -7.98
N HIS A 45 14.50 -14.50 -7.11
CA HIS A 45 14.71 -14.63 -5.67
C HIS A 45 15.24 -13.38 -4.98
N ARG A 46 15.01 -12.20 -5.57
CA ARG A 46 15.43 -10.93 -4.99
C ARG A 46 14.64 -10.66 -3.71
N PRO A 47 15.30 -10.23 -2.64
CA PRO A 47 14.59 -9.87 -1.42
C PRO A 47 13.65 -8.69 -1.67
N ARG A 48 12.45 -8.76 -1.09
CA ARG A 48 11.39 -7.78 -1.19
C ARG A 48 10.97 -7.32 0.19
N GLY A 49 10.81 -6.03 0.35
CA GLY A 49 10.23 -5.41 1.53
C GLY A 49 8.92 -4.69 1.22
N PRO A 50 8.20 -4.22 2.23
CA PRO A 50 6.99 -3.44 2.01
C PRO A 50 7.36 -2.10 1.36
N PHE A 51 6.66 -1.74 0.28
CA PHE A 51 6.86 -0.47 -0.41
C PHE A 51 5.77 0.54 -0.06
N CYS A 52 4.50 0.26 -0.43
CA CYS A 52 3.42 1.24 -0.30
C CYS A 52 2.88 1.39 1.12
N LEU A 53 2.96 0.35 1.97
CA LEU A 53 2.41 0.27 3.32
C LEU A 53 0.89 0.60 3.41
N SER A 54 0.19 0.56 2.26
CA SER A 54 -1.24 0.88 2.12
C SER A 54 -2.05 -0.21 1.42
N GLY A 55 -1.45 -1.38 1.16
CA GLY A 55 -2.15 -2.51 0.56
C GLY A 55 -2.22 -2.53 -0.97
N SER A 56 -1.52 -1.62 -1.67
CA SER A 56 -1.69 -1.44 -3.11
C SER A 56 -0.61 -2.11 -3.99
N CYS A 57 0.58 -2.44 -3.45
CA CYS A 57 1.71 -2.89 -4.28
C CYS A 57 1.98 -4.40 -4.24
N GLY A 58 1.39 -5.15 -3.31
CA GLY A 58 1.61 -6.60 -3.18
C GLY A 58 3.02 -7.03 -2.76
N GLN A 59 3.93 -6.13 -2.37
CA GLN A 59 5.32 -6.49 -2.05
C GLN A 59 5.52 -7.07 -0.64
N CYS A 60 4.54 -6.95 0.24
CA CYS A 60 4.58 -7.43 1.62
C CYS A 60 3.76 -8.71 1.85
N LEU A 61 3.62 -9.54 0.81
CA LEU A 61 2.87 -10.78 0.91
C LEU A 61 3.57 -11.77 1.83
N MET A 62 2.83 -12.29 2.80
CA MET A 62 3.30 -13.28 3.77
C MET A 62 2.26 -14.38 3.96
N ARG A 63 2.69 -15.52 4.48
CA ARG A 63 1.79 -16.53 5.03
C ARG A 63 1.49 -16.18 6.47
N VAL A 64 0.22 -16.16 6.85
CA VAL A 64 -0.23 -15.86 8.21
C VAL A 64 -1.24 -16.90 8.65
N ASP A 65 -1.00 -17.57 9.77
CA ASP A 65 -1.85 -18.63 10.31
C ASP A 65 -2.22 -19.69 9.24
N GLY A 66 -1.23 -20.10 8.44
CA GLY A 66 -1.42 -21.04 7.34
C GLY A 66 -2.00 -20.45 6.04
N VAL A 67 -2.57 -19.24 6.06
CA VAL A 67 -3.15 -18.58 4.88
C VAL A 67 -2.07 -17.87 4.07
N PRO A 68 -1.86 -18.22 2.78
CA PRO A 68 -0.85 -17.59 1.95
C PRO A 68 -1.29 -16.24 1.41
N SER A 69 -0.31 -15.46 0.96
CA SER A 69 -0.49 -14.23 0.17
C SER A 69 -1.31 -13.13 0.85
N LEU A 70 -1.22 -13.05 2.18
CA LEU A 70 -1.80 -11.96 2.94
C LEU A 70 -0.86 -10.74 2.95
N LEU A 71 -1.44 -9.57 2.80
CA LEU A 71 -0.72 -8.29 2.82
C LEU A 71 -0.36 -7.91 4.26
N ALA A 72 0.89 -8.10 4.67
CA ALA A 72 1.36 -7.83 6.03
C ALA A 72 1.08 -6.38 6.48
N CYS A 73 1.03 -5.41 5.56
CA CYS A 73 0.68 -4.03 5.88
C CYS A 73 -0.83 -3.81 6.13
N ARG A 74 -1.68 -4.80 5.85
CA ARG A 74 -3.14 -4.74 6.05
C ARG A 74 -3.63 -5.63 7.19
N VAL A 75 -2.89 -6.70 7.49
CA VAL A 75 -3.27 -7.64 8.55
C VAL A 75 -2.91 -7.06 9.91
N ARG A 76 -3.93 -6.85 10.76
CA ARG A 76 -3.74 -6.43 12.15
C ARG A 76 -3.09 -7.53 12.95
N LEU A 77 -2.09 -7.16 13.76
CA LEU A 77 -1.42 -8.10 14.66
C LEU A 77 -2.37 -8.58 15.76
N ARG A 78 -2.34 -9.89 16.03
CA ARG A 78 -3.07 -10.52 17.13
C ARG A 78 -2.11 -11.42 17.91
N GLU A 79 -2.43 -11.69 19.16
CA GLU A 79 -1.69 -12.62 20.01
C GLU A 79 -1.62 -14.02 19.40
N GLY A 80 -0.42 -14.60 19.40
CA GLY A 80 -0.19 -15.96 18.95
C GLY A 80 -0.13 -16.16 17.43
N MET A 81 -0.20 -15.09 16.61
CA MET A 81 -0.10 -15.21 15.14
C MET A 81 1.19 -15.89 14.71
N GLN A 82 1.08 -16.74 13.69
CA GLN A 82 2.19 -17.41 13.04
C GLN A 82 2.41 -16.81 11.65
N CYS A 83 3.48 -16.07 11.50
CA CYS A 83 3.86 -15.45 10.22
C CYS A 83 5.03 -16.21 9.60
N ALA A 84 5.02 -16.37 8.29
CA ALA A 84 6.12 -16.95 7.56
C ALA A 84 6.36 -16.18 6.26
N ARG A 85 7.64 -16.01 5.91
CA ARG A 85 8.05 -15.43 4.63
C ARG A 85 7.69 -16.36 3.49
N GLN A 86 7.20 -15.81 2.40
CA GLN A 86 6.93 -16.57 1.19
C GLN A 86 8.14 -16.54 0.25
N ASN A 87 8.29 -17.62 -0.53
CA ASN A 87 9.37 -17.76 -1.52
C ASN A 87 10.79 -17.67 -0.93
N ALA A 88 10.93 -17.94 0.36
CA ALA A 88 12.22 -17.92 1.07
C ALA A 88 12.44 -19.25 1.82
N PRO A 89 12.55 -20.39 1.10
CA PRO A 89 12.55 -21.72 1.72
C PRO A 89 13.75 -21.97 2.65
N LEU A 90 14.80 -21.18 2.58
CA LEU A 90 16.01 -21.28 3.39
C LEU A 90 16.27 -20.03 4.24
N GLY A 91 15.23 -19.24 4.48
CA GLY A 91 15.32 -17.99 5.24
C GLY A 91 15.57 -16.75 4.38
N ALA A 92 15.56 -15.58 5.03
CA ALA A 92 15.67 -14.30 4.34
C ALA A 92 17.08 -14.04 3.79
N ASP A 93 18.10 -14.52 4.49
CA ASP A 93 19.49 -14.13 4.30
C ASP A 93 20.27 -15.12 3.42
N ALA A 94 19.84 -16.39 3.32
CA ALA A 94 20.48 -17.41 2.52
C ALA A 94 19.69 -17.70 1.23
N ASP A 95 20.24 -17.36 0.09
CA ASP A 95 19.65 -17.63 -1.22
C ASP A 95 20.47 -18.65 -2.00
N LEU A 96 20.25 -19.95 -1.71
CA LEU A 96 20.88 -21.02 -2.50
C LEU A 96 20.30 -21.09 -3.94
N LEU A 97 19.08 -20.58 -4.15
CA LEU A 97 18.46 -20.57 -5.48
C LEU A 97 19.07 -19.49 -6.40
N ARG A 98 19.83 -18.55 -5.85
CA ARG A 98 20.65 -17.62 -6.64
C ARG A 98 21.73 -18.35 -7.46
N ALA A 99 22.12 -19.56 -7.06
CA ALA A 99 22.97 -20.41 -7.89
C ALA A 99 22.32 -20.75 -9.24
N ALA A 100 20.97 -20.75 -9.32
CA ALA A 100 20.26 -20.93 -10.58
C ALA A 100 20.49 -19.77 -11.56
N ASP A 101 20.66 -18.53 -11.08
CA ASP A 101 21.00 -17.39 -11.94
C ASP A 101 22.40 -17.55 -12.59
N PHE A 102 23.29 -18.28 -11.92
CA PHE A 102 24.62 -18.57 -12.43
C PHE A 102 24.60 -19.72 -13.47
N LEU A 103 23.69 -20.69 -13.26
CA LEU A 103 23.50 -21.82 -14.17
C LEU A 103 22.66 -21.46 -15.39
N PHE A 104 21.80 -20.45 -15.26
CA PHE A 104 20.85 -20.02 -16.30
C PHE A 104 20.83 -18.48 -16.43
N PRO A 105 21.93 -17.87 -16.93
CA PRO A 105 22.06 -16.41 -16.98
C PRO A 105 21.03 -15.73 -17.89
N GLU A 106 20.52 -16.43 -18.89
CA GLU A 106 19.47 -15.96 -19.79
C GLU A 106 18.04 -16.27 -19.29
N GLY A 107 17.93 -16.90 -18.12
CA GLY A 107 16.67 -17.36 -17.55
C GLY A 107 16.34 -18.80 -17.95
N LEU A 108 15.44 -19.41 -17.20
CA LEU A 108 15.02 -20.79 -17.37
C LEU A 108 13.75 -20.80 -18.22
N ASP A 109 13.86 -21.22 -19.48
CA ASP A 109 12.66 -21.51 -20.29
C ASP A 109 12.06 -22.85 -19.86
N HIS A 110 11.14 -22.77 -18.88
CA HIS A 110 10.50 -23.94 -18.32
C HIS A 110 9.49 -24.60 -19.28
N HIS A 111 9.08 -23.93 -20.39
CA HIS A 111 8.16 -24.48 -21.36
C HIS A 111 8.82 -25.56 -22.23
N HIS A 112 10.12 -25.49 -22.42
CA HIS A 112 10.88 -26.46 -23.22
C HIS A 112 11.74 -27.41 -22.38
N LEU A 113 11.82 -27.20 -21.05
CA LEU A 113 12.64 -28.02 -20.18
C LEU A 113 11.98 -29.39 -19.95
N LEU A 114 12.65 -30.46 -20.37
CA LEU A 114 12.27 -31.85 -20.10
C LEU A 114 10.95 -32.34 -20.75
N VAL A 115 10.49 -31.70 -21.82
CA VAL A 115 9.28 -32.11 -22.55
C VAL A 115 9.39 -33.52 -23.17
N GLY A 116 10.60 -34.04 -23.37
CA GLY A 116 10.85 -35.37 -23.96
C GLY A 116 10.59 -36.56 -23.02
N SER A 117 10.41 -36.35 -21.70
CA SER A 117 10.19 -37.42 -20.74
C SER A 117 9.02 -37.13 -19.82
N ARG A 118 7.97 -37.97 -19.88
CA ARG A 118 6.76 -37.80 -19.02
C ARG A 118 7.08 -37.86 -17.51
N LEU A 119 8.08 -38.60 -17.08
CA LEU A 119 8.44 -38.72 -15.68
C LEU A 119 9.24 -37.49 -15.23
N LEU A 120 10.26 -37.10 -15.99
CA LEU A 120 11.06 -35.91 -15.72
C LEU A 120 10.23 -34.64 -15.82
N GLY A 121 9.29 -34.56 -16.75
CA GLY A 121 8.35 -33.45 -16.87
C GLY A 121 7.43 -33.31 -15.66
N ARG A 122 6.95 -34.40 -15.06
CA ARG A 122 6.15 -34.36 -13.81
C ARG A 122 6.97 -33.85 -12.63
N VAL A 123 8.19 -34.34 -12.48
CA VAL A 123 9.09 -33.89 -11.40
C VAL A 123 9.44 -32.42 -11.59
N ALA A 124 9.81 -32.02 -12.81
CA ALA A 124 10.12 -30.62 -13.11
C ALA A 124 8.90 -29.70 -12.88
N LEU A 125 7.69 -30.14 -13.24
CA LEU A 125 6.46 -29.39 -13.01
C LEU A 125 6.16 -29.23 -11.52
N GLU A 126 6.36 -30.30 -10.73
CA GLU A 126 6.16 -30.26 -9.26
C GLU A 126 7.19 -29.33 -8.59
N VAL A 127 8.46 -29.42 -9.02
CA VAL A 127 9.50 -28.51 -8.55
C VAL A 127 9.17 -27.07 -8.96
N ALA A 128 8.77 -26.85 -10.22
CA ALA A 128 8.38 -25.53 -10.70
C ALA A 128 7.18 -24.96 -9.94
N ARG A 129 6.16 -25.77 -9.60
CA ARG A 129 5.02 -25.36 -8.77
C ARG A 129 5.46 -24.92 -7.37
N ARG A 130 6.36 -25.65 -6.75
CA ARG A 130 6.90 -25.30 -5.42
C ARG A 130 7.74 -24.04 -5.46
N LEU A 131 8.52 -23.86 -6.55
CA LEU A 131 9.34 -22.67 -6.76
C LEU A 131 8.54 -21.46 -7.28
N ALA A 132 7.41 -21.69 -7.94
CA ALA A 132 6.58 -20.62 -8.51
C ALA A 132 5.92 -19.71 -7.48
N GLY A 133 6.09 -20.01 -6.18
CA GLY A 133 5.66 -19.12 -5.09
C GLY A 133 4.17 -18.85 -5.04
N LEU A 134 3.35 -19.67 -5.70
CA LEU A 134 1.88 -19.58 -5.65
C LEU A 134 1.33 -19.81 -4.24
N GLY A 135 2.23 -20.21 -3.31
CA GLY A 135 1.87 -20.60 -1.96
C GLY A 135 1.23 -21.98 -1.91
N GLN A 136 1.25 -22.58 -0.73
CA GLN A 136 0.47 -23.77 -0.45
C GLN A 136 -0.90 -23.31 0.08
N LEU A 137 -1.96 -23.86 -0.45
CA LEU A 137 -3.30 -23.65 0.11
C LEU A 137 -3.31 -24.09 1.59
N PRO A 138 -4.16 -23.48 2.43
CA PRO A 138 -4.38 -23.99 3.78
C PRO A 138 -4.90 -25.43 3.71
N ASP A 139 -4.49 -26.27 4.66
CA ASP A 139 -4.96 -27.64 4.75
C ASP A 139 -6.47 -27.69 5.03
N GLU A 140 -6.99 -26.71 5.74
CA GLU A 140 -8.41 -26.54 6.01
C GLU A 140 -8.97 -25.29 5.33
N PRO A 141 -10.19 -25.37 4.77
CA PRO A 141 -10.84 -24.21 4.18
C PRO A 141 -11.10 -23.15 5.27
N GLN A 142 -10.87 -21.89 4.93
CA GLN A 142 -11.22 -20.79 5.82
C GLN A 142 -12.75 -20.73 5.99
N PRO A 143 -13.27 -20.44 7.20
CA PRO A 143 -14.68 -20.23 7.40
C PRO A 143 -15.25 -19.18 6.46
N ALA A 144 -16.39 -19.46 5.85
CA ALA A 144 -17.07 -18.46 5.03
C ALA A 144 -17.50 -17.27 5.90
N LEU A 145 -17.24 -16.07 5.43
CA LEU A 145 -17.75 -14.88 6.09
C LEU A 145 -19.29 -14.81 5.91
N PRO A 146 -20.05 -14.46 6.95
CA PRO A 146 -21.48 -14.27 6.83
C PRO A 146 -21.79 -13.14 5.84
N GLY A 147 -22.80 -13.36 5.00
CA GLY A 147 -23.32 -12.37 4.05
C GLY A 147 -24.45 -11.55 4.68
N ALA A 148 -24.52 -10.29 4.32
CA ALA A 148 -25.65 -9.40 4.64
C ALA A 148 -26.05 -8.58 3.42
N LEU A 149 -27.33 -8.25 3.32
CA LEU A 149 -27.88 -7.35 2.31
C LEU A 149 -28.38 -6.08 3.02
N ARG A 150 -28.08 -4.93 2.41
CA ARG A 150 -28.48 -3.62 2.91
C ARG A 150 -28.92 -2.72 1.76
N GLU A 151 -29.89 -1.84 2.01
CA GLU A 151 -30.32 -0.83 1.05
C GLU A 151 -30.00 0.57 1.57
N GLU A 152 -29.42 1.39 0.70
CA GLU A 152 -29.02 2.76 1.01
C GLU A 152 -29.47 3.74 -0.07
N GLN A 153 -29.58 5.01 0.29
CA GLN A 153 -29.86 6.07 -0.66
C GLN A 153 -28.55 6.52 -1.32
N ILE A 154 -27.62 7.04 -0.54
CA ILE A 154 -26.30 7.45 -1.05
C ILE A 154 -25.20 6.74 -0.28
N VAL A 155 -24.30 6.08 -1.00
CA VAL A 155 -23.09 5.50 -0.44
C VAL A 155 -21.88 6.30 -0.92
N VAL A 156 -21.08 6.79 0.02
CA VAL A 156 -19.79 7.43 -0.27
C VAL A 156 -18.67 6.47 0.09
N VAL A 157 -17.81 6.15 -0.86
CA VAL A 157 -16.66 5.23 -0.70
C VAL A 157 -15.38 6.02 -0.57
N GLY A 158 -14.81 6.01 0.64
CA GLY A 158 -13.57 6.69 1.02
C GLY A 158 -13.81 7.84 1.98
N GLY A 159 -13.21 7.75 3.17
CA GLY A 159 -13.32 8.72 4.26
C GLY A 159 -12.22 9.78 4.28
N GLY A 160 -11.59 10.04 3.12
CA GLY A 160 -10.66 11.15 2.94
C GLY A 160 -11.38 12.49 2.74
N PRO A 161 -10.63 13.60 2.51
CA PRO A 161 -11.23 14.95 2.38
C PRO A 161 -12.35 15.04 1.35
N ALA A 162 -12.17 14.43 0.17
CA ALA A 162 -13.18 14.46 -0.89
C ALA A 162 -14.46 13.73 -0.48
N GLY A 163 -14.34 12.53 0.11
CA GLY A 163 -15.51 11.74 0.52
C GLY A 163 -16.24 12.36 1.68
N VAL A 164 -15.54 12.88 2.68
CA VAL A 164 -16.15 13.60 3.81
C VAL A 164 -16.92 14.83 3.32
N SER A 165 -16.32 15.61 2.42
CA SER A 165 -16.98 16.77 1.83
C SER A 165 -18.22 16.39 1.02
N ALA A 166 -18.15 15.30 0.24
CA ALA A 166 -19.27 14.78 -0.54
C ALA A 166 -20.41 14.29 0.38
N ALA A 167 -20.07 13.55 1.44
CA ALA A 167 -21.05 13.06 2.41
C ALA A 167 -21.80 14.21 3.10
N LEU A 168 -21.05 15.22 3.57
CA LEU A 168 -21.65 16.41 4.19
C LEU A 168 -22.52 17.20 3.20
N ALA A 169 -22.09 17.35 1.95
CA ALA A 169 -22.85 18.04 0.93
C ALA A 169 -24.18 17.33 0.58
N ALA A 170 -24.18 16.01 0.54
CA ALA A 170 -25.36 15.20 0.30
C ALA A 170 -26.31 15.24 1.51
N ALA A 171 -25.80 15.11 2.73
CA ALA A 171 -26.59 15.16 3.96
C ALA A 171 -27.28 16.55 4.15
N ARG A 172 -26.57 17.63 3.83
CA ARG A 172 -27.17 19.00 3.85
C ARG A 172 -28.35 19.18 2.90
N ARG A 173 -28.46 18.31 1.86
CA ARG A 173 -29.60 18.27 0.94
C ARG A 173 -30.70 17.30 1.37
N GLY A 174 -30.61 16.77 2.58
CA GLY A 174 -31.61 15.87 3.16
C GLY A 174 -31.48 14.40 2.74
N ALA A 175 -30.36 14.01 2.09
CA ALA A 175 -30.14 12.62 1.74
C ALA A 175 -29.66 11.81 2.94
N ARG A 176 -30.07 10.51 3.02
CA ARG A 176 -29.46 9.54 3.92
C ARG A 176 -28.14 9.10 3.31
N VAL A 177 -27.06 9.25 4.07
CA VAL A 177 -25.71 8.99 3.59
C VAL A 177 -25.02 7.96 4.45
N LEU A 178 -24.47 6.92 3.80
CA LEU A 178 -23.54 5.97 4.36
C LEU A 178 -22.14 6.29 3.85
N LEU A 179 -21.20 6.60 4.75
CA LEU A 179 -19.78 6.79 4.43
C LEU A 179 -18.99 5.55 4.83
N LEU A 180 -18.35 4.92 3.85
CA LEU A 180 -17.50 3.75 4.04
C LEU A 180 -16.02 4.16 4.01
N GLU A 181 -15.25 3.70 5.01
CA GLU A 181 -13.80 3.87 5.05
C GLU A 181 -13.12 2.54 5.36
N ARG A 182 -12.13 2.17 4.56
CA ARG A 182 -11.38 0.91 4.72
C ARG A 182 -10.42 0.90 5.91
N GLU A 183 -9.97 2.08 6.34
CA GLU A 183 -9.09 2.22 7.50
C GLU A 183 -9.91 2.28 8.81
N ALA A 184 -9.24 2.12 9.95
CA ALA A 184 -9.86 2.25 11.26
C ALA A 184 -10.13 3.72 11.67
N ARG A 185 -9.89 4.66 10.76
CA ARG A 185 -10.09 6.11 10.99
C ARG A 185 -10.37 6.84 9.69
N LEU A 186 -11.11 7.92 9.77
CA LEU A 186 -11.29 8.86 8.67
C LEU A 186 -10.03 9.72 8.46
N GLY A 187 -9.96 10.43 7.34
CA GLY A 187 -9.01 11.51 7.05
C GLY A 187 -8.10 11.24 5.86
N GLY A 188 -7.79 10.00 5.54
CA GLY A 188 -6.99 9.65 4.38
C GLY A 188 -5.70 10.48 4.27
N ALA A 189 -5.49 11.16 3.14
CA ALA A 189 -4.29 11.95 2.89
C ALA A 189 -4.14 13.18 3.81
N ALA A 190 -5.21 13.72 4.38
CA ALA A 190 -5.14 14.84 5.32
C ALA A 190 -4.31 14.48 6.57
N LEU A 191 -4.37 13.21 6.99
CA LEU A 191 -3.62 12.74 8.14
C LEU A 191 -2.10 12.62 7.89
N LEU A 192 -1.64 12.74 6.66
CA LEU A 192 -0.22 12.60 6.34
C LEU A 192 0.60 13.86 6.63
N GLY A 193 -0.08 14.98 6.94
CA GLY A 193 0.59 16.25 7.24
C GLY A 193 1.40 16.79 6.06
N LEU A 194 0.96 16.56 4.82
CA LEU A 194 1.61 17.09 3.64
C LEU A 194 1.45 18.60 3.55
N ASP A 195 0.33 19.10 4.00
CA ASP A 195 0.05 20.52 4.16
C ASP A 195 0.36 20.96 5.60
N ALA A 196 1.23 21.96 5.74
CA ALA A 196 1.62 22.48 7.05
C ALA A 196 0.55 23.41 7.64
N GLU A 197 -0.31 24.00 6.78
CA GLU A 197 -1.32 24.97 7.16
C GLU A 197 -2.63 24.31 7.62
N ALA A 198 -2.82 23.00 7.30
CA ALA A 198 -3.97 22.24 7.71
C ALA A 198 -3.54 21.00 8.54
N PRO A 199 -3.40 21.13 9.87
CA PRO A 199 -3.08 20.00 10.74
C PRO A 199 -4.17 18.92 10.61
N GLY A 200 -3.79 17.73 10.13
CA GLY A 200 -4.74 16.65 9.81
C GLY A 200 -5.58 16.19 11.00
N ALA A 201 -5.06 16.33 12.23
CA ALA A 201 -5.80 15.99 13.45
C ALA A 201 -6.96 16.97 13.72
N GLU A 202 -6.71 18.28 13.63
CA GLU A 202 -7.74 19.31 13.83
C GLU A 202 -8.81 19.24 12.74
N TRP A 203 -8.39 19.06 11.50
CA TRP A 203 -9.31 18.84 10.38
C TRP A 203 -10.22 17.65 10.64
N MET A 204 -9.67 16.55 11.16
CA MET A 204 -10.43 15.36 11.46
C MET A 204 -11.46 15.55 12.56
N GLU A 205 -11.08 16.21 13.66
CA GLU A 205 -11.99 16.46 14.77
C GLU A 205 -13.17 17.34 14.36
N GLU A 206 -12.90 18.39 13.58
CA GLU A 206 -13.94 19.26 13.05
C GLU A 206 -14.92 18.49 12.15
N HIS A 207 -14.39 17.73 11.19
CA HIS A 207 -15.20 17.03 10.21
C HIS A 207 -15.91 15.82 10.79
N ALA A 208 -15.34 15.13 11.78
CA ALA A 208 -16.04 14.06 12.51
C ALA A 208 -17.24 14.60 13.27
N ARG A 209 -17.10 15.77 13.92
CA ARG A 209 -18.23 16.47 14.58
C ARG A 209 -19.30 16.88 13.56
N ALA A 210 -18.89 17.41 12.41
CA ALA A 210 -19.81 17.82 11.36
C ALA A 210 -20.58 16.63 10.76
N LEU A 211 -19.93 15.48 10.54
CA LEU A 211 -20.57 14.24 10.07
C LEU A 211 -21.62 13.74 11.08
N ALA A 212 -21.28 13.73 12.37
CA ALA A 212 -22.19 13.33 13.43
C ALA A 212 -23.40 14.27 13.51
N ALA A 213 -23.18 15.59 13.45
CA ALA A 213 -24.25 16.59 13.45
C ALA A 213 -25.17 16.50 12.23
N ALA A 214 -24.63 16.07 11.08
CA ALA A 214 -25.40 15.84 9.85
C ALA A 214 -26.05 14.45 9.78
N SER A 215 -25.98 13.64 10.84
CA SER A 215 -26.50 12.27 10.91
C SER A 215 -25.99 11.36 9.78
N VAL A 216 -24.75 11.55 9.33
CA VAL A 216 -24.09 10.66 8.37
C VAL A 216 -23.66 9.39 9.11
N GLU A 217 -24.09 8.24 8.60
CA GLU A 217 -23.61 6.97 9.12
C GLU A 217 -22.18 6.71 8.60
N VAL A 218 -21.23 6.51 9.51
CA VAL A 218 -19.83 6.22 9.17
C VAL A 218 -19.51 4.79 9.55
N VAL A 219 -19.03 3.99 8.59
CA VAL A 219 -18.57 2.62 8.81
C VAL A 219 -17.11 2.51 8.46
N LEU A 220 -16.29 2.33 9.49
CA LEU A 220 -14.85 2.10 9.39
C LEU A 220 -14.54 0.61 9.16
N GLU A 221 -13.31 0.30 8.74
CA GLU A 221 -12.86 -1.05 8.40
C GLU A 221 -13.81 -1.73 7.40
N ALA A 222 -14.35 -0.94 6.47
CA ALA A 222 -15.27 -1.33 5.43
C ALA A 222 -14.64 -1.05 4.05
N GLU A 223 -14.17 -2.09 3.41
CA GLU A 223 -13.49 -2.02 2.11
C GLU A 223 -14.47 -2.34 0.98
N ALA A 224 -14.74 -1.37 0.13
CA ALA A 224 -15.49 -1.61 -1.10
C ALA A 224 -14.61 -2.41 -2.09
N ILE A 225 -15.02 -3.62 -2.40
CA ILE A 225 -14.26 -4.57 -3.23
C ILE A 225 -14.87 -4.77 -4.61
N GLY A 226 -16.05 -4.23 -4.87
CA GLY A 226 -16.69 -4.30 -6.17
C GLY A 226 -17.87 -3.35 -6.29
N LEU A 227 -18.05 -2.75 -7.47
CA LEU A 227 -19.17 -1.90 -7.81
C LEU A 227 -19.74 -2.36 -9.16
N TYR A 228 -20.98 -2.80 -9.15
CA TYR A 228 -21.65 -3.41 -10.30
C TYR A 228 -22.93 -2.68 -10.62
N ALA A 229 -23.30 -2.67 -11.91
CA ALA A 229 -24.65 -2.31 -12.30
C ALA A 229 -25.61 -3.36 -11.75
N ASN A 230 -26.69 -2.91 -11.10
CA ASN A 230 -27.71 -3.80 -10.60
C ASN A 230 -28.80 -4.01 -11.65
N ASP A 231 -29.35 -5.21 -11.68
CA ASP A 231 -30.51 -5.50 -12.53
C ASP A 231 -31.74 -4.76 -11.97
N ALA A 232 -32.29 -3.86 -12.80
CA ALA A 232 -33.49 -3.11 -12.45
C ALA A 232 -34.70 -4.01 -12.14
N ALA A 233 -34.74 -5.23 -12.66
CA ALA A 233 -35.78 -6.20 -12.36
C ALA A 233 -35.61 -6.81 -10.97
N ALA A 234 -34.36 -6.96 -10.50
CA ALA A 234 -34.08 -7.52 -9.18
C ALA A 234 -34.32 -6.52 -8.02
N ALA A 235 -34.01 -5.23 -8.26
CA ALA A 235 -34.23 -4.17 -7.27
C ALA A 235 -34.53 -2.83 -7.98
N PRO A 236 -35.80 -2.54 -8.25
CA PRO A 236 -36.23 -1.29 -8.89
C PRO A 236 -35.75 -0.06 -8.09
N GLY A 237 -35.20 0.93 -8.77
CA GLY A 237 -34.72 2.16 -8.14
C GLY A 237 -33.36 2.06 -7.47
N LYS A 238 -32.70 0.88 -7.51
CA LYS A 238 -31.36 0.65 -6.97
C LYS A 238 -30.37 0.28 -8.09
N PRO A 239 -29.89 1.25 -8.88
CA PRO A 239 -29.07 0.96 -10.06
C PRO A 239 -27.65 0.44 -9.74
N ALA A 240 -27.19 0.54 -8.49
CA ALA A 240 -25.86 0.14 -8.09
C ALA A 240 -25.88 -0.95 -7.00
N LEU A 241 -25.04 -1.97 -7.19
CA LEU A 241 -24.71 -2.99 -6.21
C LEU A 241 -23.24 -2.84 -5.80
N LEU A 242 -23.01 -2.51 -4.54
CA LEU A 242 -21.67 -2.39 -3.96
C LEU A 242 -21.37 -3.60 -3.08
N ALA A 243 -20.28 -4.30 -3.37
CA ALA A 243 -19.77 -5.36 -2.50
C ALA A 243 -18.75 -4.76 -1.50
N VAL A 244 -18.98 -4.98 -0.22
CA VAL A 244 -18.16 -4.43 0.87
C VAL A 244 -17.67 -5.57 1.75
N ARG A 245 -16.36 -5.63 1.93
CA ARG A 245 -15.71 -6.54 2.86
C ARG A 245 -15.48 -5.83 4.20
N ARG A 246 -15.86 -6.50 5.27
CA ARG A 246 -15.54 -6.14 6.66
C ARG A 246 -14.71 -7.26 7.30
N PRO A 247 -14.07 -7.05 8.45
CA PRO A 247 -13.28 -8.09 9.13
C PRO A 247 -14.08 -9.37 9.40
N THR A 248 -15.39 -9.24 9.65
CA THR A 248 -16.26 -10.37 10.07
C THR A 248 -17.43 -10.66 9.13
N ALA A 249 -17.58 -9.94 8.01
CA ALA A 249 -18.72 -10.10 7.11
C ALA A 249 -18.43 -9.59 5.70
N ILE A 250 -19.21 -10.09 4.74
CA ILE A 250 -19.36 -9.49 3.41
C ILE A 250 -20.75 -8.86 3.34
N VAL A 251 -20.82 -7.60 2.94
CA VAL A 251 -22.09 -6.85 2.85
C VAL A 251 -22.34 -6.46 1.40
N ALA A 252 -23.46 -6.87 0.85
CA ALA A 252 -23.98 -6.36 -0.42
C ALA A 252 -24.84 -5.14 -0.13
N ILE A 253 -24.55 -4.00 -0.76
CA ILE A 253 -25.30 -2.76 -0.58
C ILE A 253 -25.94 -2.37 -1.90
N LEU A 254 -27.26 -2.31 -1.93
CA LEU A 254 -28.05 -1.75 -3.01
C LEU A 254 -28.20 -0.24 -2.79
N ALA A 255 -27.76 0.58 -3.72
CA ALA A 255 -27.74 2.02 -3.55
C ALA A 255 -28.44 2.76 -4.71
N ASP A 256 -29.09 3.90 -4.41
CA ASP A 256 -29.61 4.80 -5.43
C ASP A 256 -28.46 5.51 -6.15
N ALA A 257 -27.41 5.88 -5.41
CA ALA A 257 -26.22 6.50 -5.95
C ALA A 257 -24.97 6.12 -5.14
N VAL A 258 -23.83 6.01 -5.83
CA VAL A 258 -22.51 5.77 -5.22
C VAL A 258 -21.56 6.89 -5.61
N VAL A 259 -20.92 7.51 -4.62
CA VAL A 259 -19.83 8.47 -4.81
C VAL A 259 -18.50 7.77 -4.55
N VAL A 260 -17.68 7.64 -5.59
CA VAL A 260 -16.34 7.02 -5.48
C VAL A 260 -15.32 8.10 -5.15
N ALA A 261 -14.80 8.09 -3.93
CA ALA A 261 -13.82 9.03 -3.39
C ALA A 261 -12.59 8.31 -2.81
N THR A 262 -12.14 7.26 -3.50
CA THR A 262 -11.10 6.31 -3.06
C THR A 262 -9.69 6.89 -3.02
N GLY A 263 -9.48 8.11 -3.51
CA GLY A 263 -8.18 8.78 -3.53
C GLY A 263 -7.20 8.15 -4.50
N GLY A 264 -5.95 8.01 -4.09
CA GLY A 264 -4.90 7.51 -4.96
C GLY A 264 -3.87 6.65 -4.22
N VAL A 265 -3.06 5.95 -5.00
CA VAL A 265 -1.99 5.06 -4.55
C VAL A 265 -0.62 5.63 -4.87
N SER A 266 0.35 5.34 -4.00
CA SER A 266 1.74 5.71 -4.23
C SER A 266 2.31 4.95 -5.43
N GLN A 267 2.97 5.68 -6.31
CA GLN A 267 3.63 5.15 -7.49
C GLN A 267 5.11 4.87 -7.21
N PRO A 268 5.68 3.78 -7.74
CA PRO A 268 7.13 3.58 -7.74
C PRO A 268 7.76 4.45 -8.84
N LEU A 269 8.91 5.04 -8.55
CA LEU A 269 9.78 5.62 -9.57
C LEU A 269 10.69 4.49 -10.11
N PRO A 270 10.68 4.18 -11.41
CA PRO A 270 11.49 3.10 -11.96
C PRO A 270 12.97 3.50 -12.04
N PHE A 271 13.77 2.96 -11.13
CA PHE A 271 15.22 3.03 -11.16
C PHE A 271 15.85 1.73 -10.65
N PRO A 272 17.09 1.38 -11.05
CA PRO A 272 17.75 0.19 -10.57
C PRO A 272 17.83 0.12 -9.05
N GLY A 273 17.22 -0.91 -8.46
CA GLY A 273 17.16 -1.13 -7.02
C GLY A 273 15.95 -0.54 -6.30
N VAL A 274 14.95 0.01 -7.00
CA VAL A 274 13.68 0.47 -6.38
C VAL A 274 12.94 -0.66 -5.66
N ASP A 275 13.18 -1.88 -6.06
CA ASP A 275 12.56 -3.09 -5.50
C ASP A 275 13.29 -3.67 -4.27
N ARG A 276 14.35 -3.02 -3.79
CA ARG A 276 15.12 -3.47 -2.63
C ARG A 276 14.40 -3.17 -1.31
N PRO A 277 14.57 -4.03 -0.29
CA PRO A 277 14.21 -3.67 1.08
C PRO A 277 14.91 -2.37 1.50
N GLY A 278 14.16 -1.49 2.15
CA GLY A 278 14.63 -0.14 2.49
C GLY A 278 14.21 0.95 1.50
N VAL A 279 13.55 0.59 0.38
CA VAL A 279 12.87 1.56 -0.49
C VAL A 279 11.38 1.54 -0.19
N TYR A 280 10.81 2.70 0.12
CA TYR A 280 9.43 2.87 0.55
C TYR A 280 8.74 4.00 -0.21
N ALA A 281 7.42 3.97 -0.29
CA ALA A 281 6.66 5.14 -0.67
C ALA A 281 6.67 6.17 0.49
N ALA A 282 6.89 7.43 0.17
CA ALA A 282 6.96 8.50 1.18
C ALA A 282 5.66 8.62 1.99
N ARG A 283 4.50 8.55 1.34
CA ARG A 283 3.18 8.53 2.01
C ARG A 283 3.03 7.33 2.94
N GLY A 284 3.57 6.16 2.55
CA GLY A 284 3.58 4.97 3.40
C GLY A 284 4.41 5.15 4.66
N LEU A 285 5.60 5.76 4.56
CA LEU A 285 6.44 6.08 5.73
C LEU A 285 5.77 7.10 6.65
N LEU A 286 5.10 8.10 6.08
CA LEU A 286 4.34 9.08 6.86
C LEU A 286 3.20 8.41 7.63
N ALA A 287 2.42 7.56 6.97
CA ALA A 287 1.36 6.80 7.61
C ALA A 287 1.91 5.90 8.73
N LEU A 288 3.01 5.20 8.49
CA LEU A 288 3.67 4.35 9.46
C LEU A 288 4.13 5.15 10.69
N ALA A 289 4.78 6.30 10.48
CA ALA A 289 5.27 7.16 11.56
C ALA A 289 4.12 7.77 12.38
N GLN A 290 3.08 8.26 11.70
CA GLN A 290 2.00 8.98 12.37
C GLN A 290 0.95 8.07 13.00
N HIS A 291 0.60 6.95 12.33
CA HIS A 291 -0.47 6.07 12.80
C HIS A 291 0.02 4.96 13.73
N GLN A 292 1.24 4.46 13.49
CA GLN A 292 1.78 3.31 14.23
C GLN A 292 3.03 3.66 15.04
N ARG A 293 3.48 4.92 14.95
CA ARG A 293 4.69 5.42 15.66
C ARG A 293 5.92 4.54 15.40
N VAL A 294 6.06 4.09 14.17
CA VAL A 294 7.21 3.35 13.68
C VAL A 294 7.97 4.20 12.68
N ARG A 295 9.24 4.41 12.92
CA ARG A 295 10.17 5.02 11.97
C ARG A 295 11.16 3.97 11.51
N VAL A 296 11.41 3.90 10.22
CA VAL A 296 12.38 3.01 9.60
C VAL A 296 13.51 3.82 9.00
N GLY A 297 14.74 3.42 9.33
CA GLY A 297 15.94 4.16 8.92
C GLY A 297 16.21 5.40 9.79
N GLU A 298 17.49 5.73 9.87
CA GLU A 298 17.99 6.93 10.56
C GLU A 298 18.38 8.03 9.57
N ARG A 299 18.83 7.65 8.36
CA ARG A 299 19.29 8.54 7.31
C ARG A 299 18.48 8.31 6.03
N LEU A 300 17.51 9.16 5.78
CA LEU A 300 16.53 9.00 4.72
C LEU A 300 16.88 9.85 3.50
N CYS A 301 16.96 9.25 2.30
CA CYS A 301 16.88 9.97 1.03
C CYS A 301 15.44 10.06 0.58
N VAL A 302 14.98 11.25 0.19
CA VAL A 302 13.65 11.44 -0.41
C VAL A 302 13.82 11.72 -1.90
N VAL A 303 13.21 10.90 -2.74
CA VAL A 303 13.34 10.99 -4.21
C VAL A 303 11.97 11.16 -4.83
N GLY A 304 11.81 12.08 -5.75
CA GLY A 304 10.51 12.29 -6.39
C GLY A 304 10.49 13.53 -7.26
N GLU A 305 9.31 14.11 -7.41
CA GLU A 305 9.12 15.30 -8.24
C GLU A 305 8.05 16.24 -7.71
N GLY A 306 8.13 17.49 -8.15
CA GLY A 306 7.11 18.51 -7.97
C GLY A 306 6.79 18.85 -6.51
N SER A 307 5.55 19.27 -6.28
CA SER A 307 5.06 19.63 -4.94
C SER A 307 4.97 18.42 -4.00
N GLU A 308 4.74 17.22 -4.53
CA GLU A 308 4.69 16.00 -3.74
C GLU A 308 6.03 15.70 -3.07
N LEU A 309 7.15 15.86 -3.79
CA LEU A 309 8.49 15.71 -3.24
C LEU A 309 8.71 16.64 -2.04
N ILE A 310 8.41 17.91 -2.22
CA ILE A 310 8.63 18.95 -1.19
C ILE A 310 7.70 18.72 0.01
N GLY A 311 6.40 18.47 -0.25
CA GLY A 311 5.42 18.19 0.79
C GLY A 311 5.80 16.97 1.63
N CYS A 312 6.16 15.86 0.99
CA CYS A 312 6.60 14.64 1.67
C CYS A 312 7.90 14.85 2.44
N ALA A 313 8.90 15.51 1.87
CA ALA A 313 10.17 15.76 2.53
C ALA A 313 9.98 16.59 3.81
N ARG A 314 9.19 17.66 3.75
CA ARG A 314 8.85 18.48 4.91
C ARG A 314 8.08 17.70 5.97
N ALA A 315 7.09 16.92 5.56
CA ALA A 315 6.30 16.10 6.46
C ALA A 315 7.15 15.02 7.14
N LEU A 316 8.04 14.34 6.41
CA LEU A 316 8.97 13.35 6.96
C LEU A 316 9.94 13.99 7.96
N ARG A 317 10.47 15.18 7.66
CA ARG A 317 11.31 15.92 8.60
C ARG A 317 10.55 16.29 9.88
N ARG A 318 9.29 16.76 9.77
CA ARG A 318 8.42 17.00 10.94
C ARG A 318 8.12 15.73 11.73
N ALA A 319 8.00 14.59 11.05
CA ALA A 319 7.84 13.28 11.69
C ALA A 319 9.13 12.75 12.34
N GLY A 320 10.23 13.54 12.33
CA GLY A 320 11.48 13.25 13.01
C GLY A 320 12.47 12.39 12.22
N TYR A 321 12.34 12.33 10.87
CA TYR A 321 13.36 11.72 10.03
C TYR A 321 14.53 12.67 9.76
N ALA A 322 15.76 12.16 9.88
CA ALA A 322 16.94 12.86 9.40
C ALA A 322 17.06 12.66 7.89
N LEU A 323 16.91 13.75 7.12
CA LEU A 323 17.02 13.71 5.67
C LEU A 323 18.49 13.79 5.25
N ALA A 324 19.02 12.70 4.67
CA ALA A 324 20.36 12.69 4.09
C ALA A 324 20.42 13.54 2.81
N ARG A 325 19.39 13.43 1.97
CA ARG A 325 19.26 14.23 0.73
C ARG A 325 17.82 14.23 0.25
N VAL A 326 17.40 15.33 -0.38
CA VAL A 326 16.19 15.42 -1.20
C VAL A 326 16.62 15.47 -2.66
N VAL A 327 16.06 14.59 -3.49
CA VAL A 327 16.47 14.42 -4.89
C VAL A 327 15.27 14.66 -5.80
N ASP A 328 15.37 15.71 -6.63
CA ASP A 328 14.43 15.96 -7.71
C ASP A 328 14.81 15.07 -8.91
N ALA A 329 13.94 14.12 -9.20
CA ALA A 329 14.08 13.18 -10.30
C ALA A 329 13.27 13.58 -11.53
N SER A 330 12.78 14.82 -11.61
CA SER A 330 12.06 15.31 -12.77
C SER A 330 12.91 15.17 -14.05
N GLY A 331 12.33 14.50 -15.06
CA GLY A 331 13.04 14.15 -16.30
C GLY A 331 13.92 12.90 -16.22
N ALA A 332 13.97 12.19 -15.09
CA ALA A 332 14.59 10.85 -15.01
C ALA A 332 13.78 9.80 -15.76
N TRP A 333 12.51 10.06 -16.00
CA TRP A 333 11.59 9.15 -16.67
C TRP A 333 10.71 9.92 -17.69
N PRO A 334 10.48 9.37 -18.90
CA PRO A 334 9.71 10.08 -19.95
C PRO A 334 8.24 10.37 -19.60
N LEU A 335 7.69 9.68 -18.60
CA LEU A 335 6.31 9.82 -18.13
C LEU A 335 6.20 10.63 -16.83
N ALA A 336 7.32 11.15 -16.32
CA ALA A 336 7.28 12.08 -15.21
C ALA A 336 6.45 13.29 -15.61
N SER A 337 5.59 13.76 -14.72
CA SER A 337 4.63 14.85 -15.00
C SER A 337 5.26 16.16 -15.44
N GLY A 338 6.59 16.25 -15.41
CA GLY A 338 7.34 17.46 -15.78
C GLY A 338 7.09 18.64 -14.83
N THR A 339 6.35 18.43 -13.74
CA THR A 339 6.14 19.45 -12.72
C THR A 339 7.45 19.75 -12.03
N ALA A 340 8.05 20.88 -12.41
CA ALA A 340 9.27 21.34 -11.77
C ALA A 340 9.04 21.52 -10.25
N VAL A 341 10.05 21.14 -9.46
CA VAL A 341 10.07 21.48 -8.04
C VAL A 341 9.89 22.99 -7.91
N PRO A 342 8.97 23.48 -7.08
CA PRO A 342 8.82 24.89 -6.82
C PRO A 342 10.17 25.53 -6.49
N GLN A 343 10.53 26.62 -7.16
CA GLN A 343 11.83 27.29 -6.97
C GLN A 343 12.06 27.79 -5.53
N SER A 344 11.01 27.83 -4.70
CA SER A 344 11.02 28.30 -3.32
C SER A 344 10.94 27.15 -2.31
N ALA A 345 11.99 26.38 -2.17
CA ALA A 345 12.18 25.49 -1.02
C ALA A 345 13.56 25.74 -0.38
N PRO A 346 13.84 26.98 0.11
CA PRO A 346 15.15 27.35 0.63
C PRO A 346 15.52 26.55 1.89
N ASP A 347 14.53 25.97 2.56
CA ASP A 347 14.67 25.11 3.74
C ASP A 347 15.08 23.66 3.42
N LEU A 348 15.06 23.28 2.13
CA LEU A 348 15.42 21.95 1.67
C LEU A 348 16.42 22.04 0.50
N PRO A 349 17.70 21.70 0.74
CA PRO A 349 18.66 21.61 -0.36
C PRO A 349 18.32 20.43 -1.26
N VAL A 350 17.85 20.71 -2.47
CA VAL A 350 17.41 19.73 -3.45
C VAL A 350 18.51 19.47 -4.48
N LEU A 351 18.90 18.21 -4.64
CA LEU A 351 19.77 17.75 -5.73
C LEU A 351 18.91 17.36 -6.93
N ARG A 352 19.25 17.79 -8.13
CA ARG A 352 18.63 17.28 -9.37
C ARG A 352 19.43 16.16 -9.95
N ALA A 353 18.79 15.03 -10.24
CA ALA A 353 19.43 13.90 -10.85
C ALA A 353 18.47 13.15 -11.78
N ARG A 354 18.97 12.84 -12.99
CA ARG A 354 18.24 12.01 -13.96
C ARG A 354 18.55 10.53 -13.84
N GLU A 355 19.70 10.19 -13.29
CA GLU A 355 20.12 8.82 -13.08
C GLU A 355 20.10 8.49 -11.59
N LEU A 356 19.40 7.43 -11.24
CA LEU A 356 19.25 6.97 -9.87
C LEU A 356 19.59 5.49 -9.78
N ARG A 357 20.20 5.08 -8.67
CA ARG A 357 20.45 3.67 -8.36
C ARG A 357 20.53 3.46 -6.84
N ALA A 358 19.69 2.59 -6.29
CA ALA A 358 19.84 2.14 -4.91
C ALA A 358 20.78 0.92 -4.82
N ARG A 359 21.62 0.90 -3.80
CA ARG A 359 22.60 -0.17 -3.53
C ARG A 359 22.48 -0.68 -2.10
N GLY A 360 22.90 -1.93 -1.91
CA GLY A 360 22.81 -2.62 -0.62
C GLY A 360 21.55 -3.50 -0.51
N ASN A 361 21.51 -4.35 0.50
CA ASN A 361 20.38 -5.20 0.83
C ASN A 361 20.36 -5.48 2.35
N PRO A 362 19.52 -4.73 3.13
CA PRO A 362 18.71 -3.57 2.72
C PRO A 362 19.55 -2.42 2.14
N VAL A 363 18.87 -1.38 1.62
CA VAL A 363 19.52 -0.20 1.03
C VAL A 363 20.50 0.43 2.01
N ARG A 364 21.69 0.82 1.48
CA ARG A 364 22.74 1.52 2.23
C ARG A 364 23.31 2.74 1.49
N GLU A 365 22.98 2.88 0.22
CA GLU A 365 23.44 3.97 -0.62
C GLU A 365 22.40 4.27 -1.71
N LEU A 366 22.19 5.54 -1.98
CA LEU A 366 21.53 6.04 -3.18
C LEU A 366 22.56 6.78 -4.03
N ARG A 367 22.78 6.34 -5.26
CA ARG A 367 23.49 7.15 -6.26
C ARG A 367 22.47 8.01 -7.01
N ALA A 368 22.78 9.31 -7.10
CA ALA A 368 22.01 10.29 -7.81
C ALA A 368 22.94 11.09 -8.72
N GLY A 369 23.00 10.75 -10.01
CA GLY A 369 24.06 11.17 -10.90
C GLY A 369 25.44 10.73 -10.40
N ASP A 370 26.35 11.67 -10.24
CA ASP A 370 27.71 11.41 -9.75
C ASP A 370 27.80 11.32 -8.22
N GLU A 371 26.79 11.78 -7.50
CA GLU A 371 26.80 11.79 -6.03
C GLU A 371 26.39 10.41 -5.46
N ALA A 372 27.22 9.88 -4.56
CA ALA A 372 26.94 8.69 -3.76
C ALA A 372 26.50 9.12 -2.35
N ILE A 373 25.25 8.86 -2.01
CA ILE A 373 24.62 9.31 -0.77
C ILE A 373 24.42 8.13 0.15
N ALA A 374 25.14 8.08 1.26
CA ALA A 374 24.94 7.07 2.27
C ALA A 374 23.59 7.28 2.96
N CYS A 375 22.73 6.26 2.91
CA CYS A 375 21.40 6.25 3.51
C CYS A 375 21.00 4.82 3.86
N ASP A 376 20.10 4.66 4.79
CA ASP A 376 19.56 3.36 5.21
C ASP A 376 18.08 3.18 4.81
N ALA A 377 17.47 4.23 4.27
CA ALA A 377 16.16 4.18 3.65
C ALA A 377 16.03 5.20 2.51
N VAL A 378 15.19 4.85 1.54
CA VAL A 378 14.79 5.74 0.42
C VAL A 378 13.28 5.87 0.39
N ALA A 379 12.78 7.11 0.43
CA ALA A 379 11.37 7.45 0.29
C ALA A 379 11.07 7.95 -1.12
N VAL A 380 10.18 7.28 -1.83
CA VAL A 380 9.72 7.70 -3.17
C VAL A 380 8.48 8.56 -3.03
N ALA A 381 8.56 9.80 -3.48
CA ALA A 381 7.54 10.83 -3.38
C ALA A 381 7.11 11.30 -4.77
N LEU A 382 6.24 10.53 -5.40
CA LEU A 382 5.58 10.88 -6.66
C LEU A 382 4.11 11.23 -6.41
N PRO A 383 3.49 12.08 -7.24
CA PRO A 383 2.05 12.29 -7.21
C PRO A 383 1.32 10.95 -7.22
N PRO A 384 0.30 10.74 -6.37
CA PRO A 384 -0.41 9.46 -6.31
C PRO A 384 -1.23 9.23 -7.58
N ALA A 385 -1.23 7.98 -8.08
CA ALA A 385 -2.14 7.59 -9.15
C ALA A 385 -3.56 7.42 -8.59
N PRO A 386 -4.61 7.90 -9.29
CA PRO A 386 -5.98 7.67 -8.87
C PRO A 386 -6.32 6.18 -8.75
N LEU A 387 -7.05 5.81 -7.70
CA LEU A 387 -7.67 4.48 -7.55
C LEU A 387 -8.97 4.47 -8.38
N HIS A 388 -8.88 3.97 -9.60
CA HIS A 388 -9.98 4.04 -10.58
C HIS A 388 -10.78 2.74 -10.70
N GLU A 389 -10.38 1.66 -10.03
CA GLU A 389 -10.90 0.31 -10.26
C GLU A 389 -12.42 0.22 -10.01
N LEU A 390 -12.92 0.77 -8.91
CA LEU A 390 -14.35 0.78 -8.62
C LEU A 390 -15.14 1.60 -9.65
N ALA A 391 -14.64 2.76 -10.04
CA ALA A 391 -15.29 3.59 -11.04
C ALA A 391 -15.30 2.91 -12.41
N SER A 392 -14.19 2.23 -12.78
CA SER A 392 -14.09 1.47 -14.02
C SER A 392 -15.05 0.27 -14.07
N GLN A 393 -15.26 -0.42 -12.94
CA GLN A 393 -16.27 -1.49 -12.83
C GLN A 393 -17.68 -0.96 -13.06
N ALA A 394 -17.96 0.28 -12.70
CA ALA A 394 -19.23 0.95 -12.97
C ALA A 394 -19.31 1.55 -14.39
N GLY A 395 -18.35 1.28 -15.27
CA GLY A 395 -18.36 1.71 -16.67
C GLY A 395 -17.63 3.03 -16.95
N ALA A 396 -17.05 3.69 -15.96
CA ALA A 396 -16.26 4.89 -16.19
C ALA A 396 -14.95 4.57 -16.93
N GLN A 397 -14.53 5.47 -17.83
CA GLN A 397 -13.34 5.28 -18.61
C GLN A 397 -12.13 5.92 -17.94
N ALA A 398 -11.11 5.11 -17.66
CA ALA A 398 -9.81 5.59 -17.22
C ALA A 398 -8.91 5.78 -18.45
N ARG A 399 -8.40 7.00 -18.68
CA ARG A 399 -7.48 7.33 -19.77
C ARG A 399 -6.19 7.89 -19.19
N PHE A 400 -5.06 7.49 -19.74
CA PHE A 400 -3.79 8.03 -19.31
C PHE A 400 -3.69 9.53 -19.62
N SER A 401 -3.32 10.32 -18.62
CA SER A 401 -2.96 11.73 -18.75
C SER A 401 -1.51 11.95 -18.37
N ALA A 402 -0.69 12.38 -19.32
CA ALA A 402 0.71 12.70 -19.05
C ALA A 402 0.83 13.93 -18.12
N GLU A 403 -0.11 14.88 -18.20
CA GLU A 403 -0.16 16.08 -17.37
C GLU A 403 -0.40 15.75 -15.89
N LEU A 404 -1.31 14.79 -15.64
CA LEU A 404 -1.66 14.35 -14.27
C LEU A 404 -0.80 13.19 -13.79
N GLY A 405 0.03 12.62 -14.66
CA GLY A 405 0.89 11.49 -14.32
C GLY A 405 0.13 10.20 -13.92
N GLY A 406 -1.09 10.00 -14.46
CA GLY A 406 -1.93 8.88 -14.07
C GLY A 406 -3.13 8.66 -14.99
N PHE A 407 -4.09 7.87 -14.49
CA PHE A 407 -5.33 7.53 -15.20
C PHE A 407 -6.53 8.23 -14.53
N PRO A 408 -6.78 9.51 -14.81
CA PRO A 408 -8.00 10.16 -14.37
C PRO A 408 -9.21 9.45 -14.98
N VAL A 409 -10.30 9.46 -14.23
CA VAL A 409 -11.56 8.86 -14.63
C VAL A 409 -12.46 9.93 -15.21
N GLY A 410 -12.92 9.73 -16.44
CA GLY A 410 -13.90 10.54 -17.11
C GLY A 410 -15.21 9.76 -17.34
N THR A 411 -16.27 10.49 -17.53
CA THR A 411 -17.59 9.94 -17.97
C THR A 411 -17.62 9.77 -19.47
#